data_aaca7353e7c517b94b731986852fc43c
#
_entry.id   aaca7353e7c517b94b731986852fc43c
#
_cell.length_a   1.000
_cell.length_b   1.000
_cell.length_c   1.000
_cell.angle_alpha   90.00
_cell.angle_beta   90.00
_cell.angle_gamma   90.00
#
_symmetry.space_group_name_H-M   'P 1'
#
loop_
_entity.id
_entity.type
_entity.pdbx_description
1 polymer ?
#
loop_
_entity_poly.entity_id
_entity_poly.type
_entity_poly.pdbx_seq_one_letter_code
_entity_poly.pdbx_strand_id
1 'polypeptide(L)'
;IYQENVYRFHHELYTRLLLKLDALVFPPLDFSRLFREMHSSVSARMAEQDEEHLQGEMQTLIRETEQAEQTAEELYEWIEKSQIVRPVDAKSREDISQRLLGIFRKGQDYFVRLNWQDEVLFPHEAASNNICYLNQAVQALEEGEIEEALKALYEVDNNCYAFLFD
;
A
#
# COMPACT_ATOMS: atom_id res chain seq x y z
N ILE A 1 25.11 25.18 -7.14
CA ILE A 1 26.44 24.66 -7.47
C ILE A 1 26.24 23.46 -8.39
N TYR A 2 26.64 23.57 -9.65
CA TYR A 2 26.57 22.49 -10.64
C TYR A 2 27.61 21.42 -10.29
N GLN A 3 27.16 20.17 -10.13
CA GLN A 3 28.07 19.02 -9.95
C GLN A 3 27.82 18.02 -11.09
N GLU A 4 28.71 17.94 -12.02
CA GLU A 4 28.61 17.09 -13.22
C GLU A 4 28.34 15.62 -12.89
N ASN A 5 28.98 15.09 -11.84
CA ASN A 5 28.80 13.70 -11.41
C ASN A 5 27.35 13.41 -10.95
N VAL A 6 26.71 14.36 -10.27
CA VAL A 6 25.31 14.23 -9.81
C VAL A 6 24.37 14.26 -11.01
N TYR A 7 24.60 15.15 -11.97
CA TYR A 7 23.78 15.22 -13.17
C TYR A 7 23.93 13.98 -14.05
N ARG A 8 25.16 13.48 -14.21
CA ARG A 8 25.42 12.24 -14.96
C ARG A 8 24.70 11.07 -14.30
N PHE A 9 24.83 10.92 -12.98
CA PHE A 9 24.14 9.88 -12.22
C PHE A 9 22.62 9.95 -12.41
N HIS A 10 22.00 11.12 -12.25
CA HIS A 10 20.56 11.29 -12.46
C HIS A 10 20.16 10.97 -13.90
N HIS A 11 20.93 11.41 -14.89
CA HIS A 11 20.65 11.14 -16.29
C HIS A 11 20.69 9.64 -16.59
N GLU A 12 21.68 8.94 -16.11
CA GLU A 12 21.81 7.48 -16.27
C GLU A 12 20.68 6.75 -15.53
N LEU A 13 20.37 7.16 -14.31
CA LEU A 13 19.29 6.57 -13.51
C LEU A 13 17.94 6.71 -14.21
N TYR A 14 17.56 7.92 -14.59
CA TYR A 14 16.27 8.17 -15.25
C TYR A 14 16.19 7.51 -16.64
N THR A 15 17.26 7.54 -17.41
CA THR A 15 17.29 6.86 -18.70
C THR A 15 17.08 5.37 -18.54
N ARG A 16 17.77 4.73 -17.61
CA ARG A 16 17.63 3.29 -17.34
C ARG A 16 16.23 2.96 -16.81
N LEU A 17 15.66 3.82 -15.94
CA LEU A 17 14.31 3.66 -15.43
C LEU A 17 13.28 3.74 -16.56
N LEU A 18 13.36 4.76 -17.40
CA LEU A 18 12.45 4.91 -18.55
C LEU A 18 12.54 3.75 -19.52
N LEU A 19 13.75 3.30 -19.86
CA LEU A 19 13.93 2.14 -20.75
C LEU A 19 13.36 0.84 -20.12
N LYS A 20 13.49 0.67 -18.80
CA LYS A 20 12.89 -0.48 -18.12
C LYS A 20 11.38 -0.40 -18.12
N LEU A 21 10.80 0.77 -17.84
CA LEU A 21 9.34 0.96 -17.84
C LEU A 21 8.75 0.77 -19.24
N ASP A 22 9.43 1.26 -20.28
CA ASP A 22 9.01 1.11 -21.68
C ASP A 22 9.03 -0.36 -22.14
N ALA A 23 9.93 -1.17 -21.57
CA ALA A 23 10.04 -2.59 -21.88
C ALA A 23 9.00 -3.47 -21.17
N LEU A 24 8.25 -2.94 -20.19
CA LEU A 24 7.26 -3.72 -19.46
C LEU A 24 6.02 -3.97 -20.31
N VAL A 25 5.50 -5.18 -20.22
CA VAL A 25 4.23 -5.57 -20.85
C VAL A 25 3.05 -5.08 -20.02
N PHE A 26 3.18 -5.17 -18.70
CA PHE A 26 2.18 -4.73 -17.73
C PHE A 26 2.80 -3.82 -16.67
N PRO A 27 2.01 -2.90 -16.06
CA PRO A 27 2.47 -2.10 -14.93
C PRO A 27 2.94 -2.98 -13.76
N PRO A 28 4.12 -2.73 -13.17
CA PRO A 28 4.65 -3.50 -12.05
C PRO A 28 4.02 -3.03 -10.74
N LEU A 29 2.76 -3.41 -10.52
CA LEU A 29 1.98 -3.01 -9.34
C LEU A 29 2.16 -4.05 -8.25
N ASP A 30 2.71 -3.64 -7.12
CA ASP A 30 2.92 -4.49 -5.94
C ASP A 30 2.47 -3.75 -4.67
N PHE A 31 1.37 -4.23 -4.09
CA PHE A 31 0.86 -3.77 -2.79
C PHE A 31 1.23 -4.73 -1.64
N SER A 32 1.84 -5.89 -1.93
CA SER A 32 2.15 -6.90 -0.91
C SER A 32 2.98 -6.32 0.23
N ARG A 33 3.94 -5.47 -0.08
CA ARG A 33 4.77 -4.82 0.92
C ARG A 33 3.99 -3.92 1.88
N LEU A 34 3.01 -3.18 1.37
CA LEU A 34 2.14 -2.33 2.19
C LEU A 34 1.37 -3.19 3.21
N PHE A 35 0.72 -4.26 2.73
CA PHE A 35 -0.05 -5.16 3.59
C PHE A 35 0.83 -5.90 4.60
N ARG A 36 2.04 -6.30 4.21
CA ARG A 36 3.02 -6.90 5.12
C ARG A 36 3.42 -5.95 6.26
N GLU A 37 3.66 -4.69 5.94
CA GLU A 37 3.98 -3.68 6.96
C GLU A 37 2.79 -3.44 7.90
N MET A 38 1.56 -3.39 7.36
CA MET A 38 0.34 -3.29 8.17
C MET A 38 0.17 -4.51 9.08
N HIS A 39 0.23 -5.73 8.53
CA HIS A 39 0.16 -6.98 9.27
C HIS A 39 1.18 -7.04 10.41
N SER A 40 2.43 -6.70 10.12
CA SER A 40 3.50 -6.69 11.12
C SER A 40 3.25 -5.67 12.23
N SER A 41 2.76 -4.48 11.88
CA SER A 41 2.45 -3.43 12.84
C SER A 41 1.30 -3.82 13.77
N VAL A 42 0.21 -4.35 13.22
CA VAL A 42 -0.96 -4.79 14.02
C VAL A 42 -0.59 -5.97 14.91
N SER A 43 0.15 -6.95 14.39
CA SER A 43 0.58 -8.13 15.16
C SER A 43 1.46 -7.78 16.35
N ALA A 44 2.41 -6.84 16.16
CA ALA A 44 3.26 -6.37 17.24
C ALA A 44 2.44 -5.68 18.35
N ARG A 45 1.46 -4.87 17.97
CA ARG A 45 0.59 -4.14 18.91
C ARG A 45 -0.36 -5.05 19.65
N MET A 46 -0.94 -6.05 18.98
CA MET A 46 -1.81 -7.02 19.61
C MET A 46 -1.11 -7.77 20.75
N ALA A 47 0.17 -8.07 20.58
CA ALA A 47 0.96 -8.74 21.63
C ALA A 47 1.14 -7.91 22.91
N GLU A 48 0.93 -6.61 22.85
CA GLU A 48 1.07 -5.67 23.97
C GLU A 48 -0.28 -5.34 24.64
N GLN A 49 -1.41 -5.83 24.09
CA GLN A 49 -2.76 -5.48 24.55
C GLN A 49 -3.41 -6.60 25.36
N ASP A 50 -3.96 -6.23 26.53
CA ASP A 50 -4.73 -7.12 27.38
C ASP A 50 -6.28 -6.94 27.23
N GLU A 51 -6.71 -5.92 26.52
CA GLU A 51 -8.13 -5.59 26.32
C GLU A 51 -8.77 -6.56 25.34
N GLU A 52 -9.70 -7.43 25.81
CA GLU A 52 -10.31 -8.52 25.03
C GLU A 52 -11.02 -8.02 23.76
N HIS A 53 -11.71 -6.88 23.85
CA HIS A 53 -12.46 -6.33 22.73
C HIS A 53 -11.53 -5.82 21.62
N LEU A 54 -10.46 -5.12 21.98
CA LEU A 54 -9.41 -4.68 21.07
C LEU A 54 -8.67 -5.85 20.42
N GLN A 55 -8.41 -6.91 21.18
CA GLN A 55 -7.79 -8.12 20.64
C GLN A 55 -8.65 -8.76 19.55
N GLY A 56 -9.97 -8.77 19.69
CA GLY A 56 -10.90 -9.28 18.69
C GLY A 56 -10.81 -8.52 17.36
N GLU A 57 -10.83 -7.20 17.42
CA GLU A 57 -10.72 -6.34 16.24
C GLU A 57 -9.32 -6.45 15.60
N MET A 58 -8.27 -6.45 16.40
CA MET A 58 -6.89 -6.63 15.90
C MET A 58 -6.70 -7.99 15.23
N GLN A 59 -7.30 -9.07 15.73
CA GLN A 59 -7.26 -10.38 15.09
C GLN A 59 -7.96 -10.37 13.73
N THR A 60 -9.09 -9.70 13.62
CA THR A 60 -9.80 -9.53 12.35
C THR A 60 -8.92 -8.81 11.35
N LEU A 61 -8.34 -7.70 11.75
CA LEU A 61 -7.46 -6.89 10.91
C LEU A 61 -6.18 -7.64 10.49
N ILE A 62 -5.59 -8.44 11.39
CA ILE A 62 -4.44 -9.32 11.06
C ILE A 62 -4.82 -10.28 9.94
N ARG A 63 -5.94 -10.96 10.07
CA ARG A 63 -6.41 -11.93 9.05
C ARG A 63 -6.67 -11.27 7.71
N GLU A 64 -7.28 -10.08 7.70
CA GLU A 64 -7.59 -9.37 6.47
C GLU A 64 -6.34 -8.81 5.79
N THR A 65 -5.40 -8.26 6.56
CA THR A 65 -4.12 -7.79 6.01
C THR A 65 -3.27 -8.94 5.50
N GLU A 66 -3.29 -10.11 6.15
CA GLU A 66 -2.61 -11.33 5.67
C GLU A 66 -3.23 -11.82 4.35
N GLN A 67 -4.56 -11.85 4.26
CA GLN A 67 -5.26 -12.22 3.02
C GLN A 67 -4.97 -11.23 1.89
N ALA A 68 -4.95 -9.94 2.19
CA ALA A 68 -4.64 -8.90 1.22
C ALA A 68 -3.17 -8.98 0.74
N GLU A 69 -2.22 -9.26 1.65
CA GLU A 69 -0.81 -9.51 1.31
C GLU A 69 -0.70 -10.69 0.33
N GLN A 70 -1.29 -11.82 0.66
CA GLN A 70 -1.25 -13.03 -0.17
C GLN A 70 -1.86 -12.76 -1.56
N THR A 71 -3.02 -12.11 -1.61
CA THR A 71 -3.68 -11.77 -2.89
C THR A 71 -2.81 -10.82 -3.74
N ALA A 72 -2.17 -9.83 -3.11
CA ALA A 72 -1.28 -8.91 -3.79
C ALA A 72 0.00 -9.62 -4.30
N GLU A 73 0.58 -10.54 -3.53
CA GLU A 73 1.73 -11.36 -3.94
C GLU A 73 1.38 -12.24 -5.14
N GLU A 74 0.25 -12.93 -5.11
CA GLU A 74 -0.21 -13.76 -6.23
C GLU A 74 -0.43 -12.96 -7.51
N LEU A 75 -1.03 -11.76 -7.40
CA LEU A 75 -1.22 -10.85 -8.53
C LEU A 75 0.13 -10.37 -9.08
N TYR A 76 1.05 -9.96 -8.21
CA TYR A 76 2.36 -9.48 -8.62
C TYR A 76 3.19 -10.58 -9.28
N GLU A 77 3.19 -11.79 -8.72
CA GLU A 77 3.84 -12.94 -9.36
C GLU A 77 3.24 -13.26 -10.75
N TRP A 78 1.93 -13.14 -10.88
CA TRP A 78 1.29 -13.31 -12.18
C TRP A 78 1.73 -12.24 -13.17
N ILE A 79 1.83 -10.98 -12.74
CA ILE A 79 2.34 -9.87 -13.55
C ILE A 79 3.78 -10.15 -14.00
N GLU A 80 4.66 -10.53 -13.07
CA GLU A 80 6.06 -10.85 -13.40
C GLU A 80 6.20 -12.01 -14.40
N LYS A 81 5.47 -13.10 -14.16
CA LYS A 81 5.45 -14.25 -15.07
C LYS A 81 4.94 -13.85 -16.46
N SER A 82 3.93 -12.97 -16.51
CA SER A 82 3.33 -12.48 -17.75
C SER A 82 4.23 -11.50 -18.54
N GLN A 83 5.23 -10.87 -17.89
CA GLN A 83 6.26 -10.09 -18.59
C GLN A 83 7.15 -10.95 -19.48
N ILE A 84 7.31 -12.24 -19.13
CA ILE A 84 8.25 -13.19 -19.75
C ILE A 84 7.53 -14.07 -20.78
N VAL A 85 6.29 -14.48 -20.46
CA VAL A 85 5.48 -15.39 -21.28
C VAL A 85 4.70 -14.61 -22.31
N ARG A 86 4.88 -14.92 -23.53
CA ARG A 86 4.41 -14.28 -24.75
C ARG A 86 2.93 -14.00 -24.92
N PRO A 87 2.69 -13.21 -25.97
CA PRO A 87 1.78 -12.09 -25.87
C PRO A 87 0.37 -12.57 -26.04
N VAL A 88 -0.38 -12.24 -25.07
CA VAL A 88 -1.76 -11.83 -25.22
C VAL A 88 -1.80 -10.85 -26.40
N ASP A 89 -2.74 -10.97 -27.30
CA ASP A 89 -2.91 -10.02 -28.40
C ASP A 89 -2.98 -8.57 -27.87
N ALA A 90 -2.68 -7.60 -28.73
CA ALA A 90 -2.54 -6.20 -28.30
C ALA A 90 -3.79 -5.66 -27.60
N LYS A 91 -4.97 -6.11 -28.00
CA LYS A 91 -6.24 -5.69 -27.40
C LYS A 91 -6.43 -6.26 -26.00
N SER A 92 -6.15 -7.53 -25.81
CA SER A 92 -6.22 -8.17 -24.49
C SER A 92 -5.18 -7.61 -23.54
N ARG A 93 -3.98 -7.28 -24.03
CA ARG A 93 -2.94 -6.60 -23.24
C ARG A 93 -3.41 -5.23 -22.76
N GLU A 94 -3.99 -4.44 -23.63
CA GLU A 94 -4.53 -3.13 -23.29
C GLU A 94 -5.65 -3.25 -22.22
N ASP A 95 -6.59 -4.18 -22.41
CA ASP A 95 -7.67 -4.42 -21.46
C ASP A 95 -7.14 -4.81 -20.06
N ILE A 96 -6.19 -5.72 -20.00
CA ILE A 96 -5.53 -6.13 -18.74
C ILE A 96 -4.80 -4.94 -18.10
N SER A 97 -4.04 -4.16 -18.90
CA SER A 97 -3.33 -3.00 -18.39
C SER A 97 -4.29 -1.95 -17.80
N GLN A 98 -5.42 -1.71 -18.43
CA GLN A 98 -6.43 -0.79 -17.93
C GLN A 98 -7.08 -1.29 -16.64
N ARG A 99 -7.33 -2.58 -16.51
CA ARG A 99 -7.83 -3.18 -15.26
C ARG A 99 -6.81 -3.06 -14.14
N LEU A 100 -5.54 -3.37 -14.38
CA LEU A 100 -4.45 -3.22 -13.39
C LEU A 100 -4.31 -1.76 -12.94
N LEU A 101 -4.36 -0.81 -13.88
CA LEU A 101 -4.37 0.62 -13.55
C LEU A 101 -5.60 1.04 -12.73
N GLY A 102 -6.77 0.42 -13.02
CA GLY A 102 -7.99 0.62 -12.24
C GLY A 102 -7.82 0.17 -10.78
N ILE A 103 -7.28 -1.03 -10.57
CA ILE A 103 -6.96 -1.56 -9.24
C ILE A 103 -5.96 -0.64 -8.52
N PHE A 104 -4.92 -0.20 -9.24
CA PHE A 104 -3.91 0.71 -8.67
C PHE A 104 -4.52 2.04 -8.21
N ARG A 105 -5.38 2.66 -9.01
CA ARG A 105 -6.05 3.90 -8.65
C ARG A 105 -6.94 3.73 -7.42
N LYS A 106 -7.74 2.66 -7.38
CA LYS A 106 -8.53 2.32 -6.18
C LYS A 106 -7.64 2.13 -4.95
N GLY A 107 -6.55 1.36 -5.08
CA GLY A 107 -5.59 1.19 -3.99
C GLY A 107 -4.98 2.52 -3.52
N GLN A 108 -4.67 3.44 -4.41
CA GLN A 108 -4.22 4.77 -4.04
C GLN A 108 -5.29 5.55 -3.27
N ASP A 109 -6.55 5.49 -3.70
CA ASP A 109 -7.64 6.20 -3.05
C ASP A 109 -7.88 5.70 -1.62
N TYR A 110 -7.75 4.39 -1.37
CA TYR A 110 -7.94 3.80 -0.04
C TYR A 110 -6.70 3.90 0.87
N PHE A 111 -5.49 3.70 0.33
CA PHE A 111 -4.30 3.51 1.16
C PHE A 111 -3.32 4.67 1.14
N VAL A 112 -3.41 5.57 0.17
CA VAL A 112 -2.46 6.67 0.01
C VAL A 112 -3.21 7.99 -0.15
N ARG A 113 -2.77 9.00 0.60
CA ARG A 113 -3.25 10.37 0.41
C ARG A 113 -2.10 11.34 0.43
N LEU A 114 -2.28 12.48 -0.19
CA LEU A 114 -1.42 13.63 0.02
C LEU A 114 -1.76 14.27 1.35
N ASN A 115 -0.75 14.47 2.18
CA ASN A 115 -0.91 15.15 3.44
C ASN A 115 -0.81 16.68 3.21
N TRP A 116 -1.93 17.38 3.38
CA TRP A 116 -2.03 18.82 3.20
C TRP A 116 -2.10 19.59 4.54
N GLN A 117 -1.66 18.98 5.64
CA GLN A 117 -1.70 19.62 6.95
C GLN A 117 -0.69 20.76 7.04
N ASP A 118 -1.09 21.83 7.73
CA ASP A 118 -0.34 23.11 7.81
C ASP A 118 1.04 23.01 8.48
N GLU A 119 1.29 21.95 9.23
CA GLU A 119 2.52 21.73 9.99
C GLU A 119 3.57 20.88 9.25
N VAL A 120 3.29 20.43 8.04
CA VAL A 120 4.20 19.55 7.28
C VAL A 120 5.14 20.38 6.44
N LEU A 121 6.45 20.17 6.60
CA LEU A 121 7.50 20.87 5.85
C LEU A 121 7.34 20.69 4.33
N PHE A 122 6.72 19.58 3.91
CA PHE A 122 6.39 19.28 2.52
C PHE A 122 4.92 18.83 2.41
N PRO A 123 3.98 19.78 2.25
CA PRO A 123 2.53 19.50 2.25
C PRO A 123 2.04 18.58 1.12
N HIS A 124 2.90 18.14 0.24
CA HIS A 124 2.62 17.24 -0.88
C HIS A 124 3.19 15.81 -0.68
N GLU A 125 3.67 15.49 0.52
CA GLU A 125 4.11 14.13 0.81
C GLU A 125 2.92 13.17 0.80
N ALA A 126 3.09 12.06 0.07
CA ALA A 126 2.13 10.98 0.08
C ALA A 126 2.27 10.19 1.38
N ALA A 127 1.17 10.01 2.10
CA ALA A 127 1.11 9.18 3.30
C ALA A 127 0.11 8.05 3.11
N SER A 128 0.39 6.88 3.71
CA SER A 128 -0.59 5.82 3.79
C SER A 128 -1.69 6.18 4.78
N ASN A 129 -2.94 6.19 4.34
CA ASN A 129 -4.09 6.43 5.22
C ASN A 129 -4.13 5.41 6.37
N ASN A 130 -3.91 4.14 6.06
CA ASN A 130 -3.99 3.08 7.05
C ASN A 130 -2.88 3.16 8.09
N ILE A 131 -1.68 3.58 7.71
CA ILE A 131 -0.59 3.82 8.68
C ILE A 131 -0.94 5.01 9.58
N CYS A 132 -1.56 6.07 9.06
CA CYS A 132 -2.04 7.17 9.87
C CYS A 132 -3.08 6.72 10.91
N TYR A 133 -4.08 5.93 10.49
CA TYR A 133 -5.09 5.39 11.40
C TYR A 133 -4.50 4.42 12.43
N LEU A 134 -3.56 3.55 12.03
CA LEU A 134 -2.85 2.69 12.97
C LEU A 134 -2.06 3.49 14.02
N ASN A 135 -1.39 4.57 13.61
CA ASN A 135 -0.69 5.45 14.54
C ASN A 135 -1.66 6.18 15.49
N GLN A 136 -2.82 6.62 14.99
CA GLN A 136 -3.88 7.20 15.82
C GLN A 136 -4.41 6.19 16.84
N ALA A 137 -4.64 4.94 16.41
CA ALA A 137 -5.07 3.87 17.32
C ALA A 137 -4.05 3.64 18.44
N VAL A 138 -2.77 3.60 18.10
CA VAL A 138 -1.67 3.47 19.07
C VAL A 138 -1.63 4.62 20.05
N GLN A 139 -1.68 5.85 19.56
CA GLN A 139 -1.68 7.03 20.43
C GLN A 139 -2.89 7.03 21.37
N ALA A 140 -4.09 6.74 20.85
CA ALA A 140 -5.28 6.64 21.65
C ALA A 140 -5.18 5.56 22.76
N LEU A 141 -4.54 4.42 22.45
CA LEU A 141 -4.25 3.37 23.44
C LEU A 141 -3.30 3.84 24.53
N GLU A 142 -2.23 4.56 24.19
CA GLU A 142 -1.28 5.12 25.13
C GLU A 142 -1.96 6.16 26.07
N GLU A 143 -2.97 6.87 25.55
CA GLU A 143 -3.76 7.84 26.30
C GLU A 143 -4.95 7.19 27.07
N GLY A 144 -5.20 5.90 26.89
CA GLY A 144 -6.31 5.15 27.50
C GLY A 144 -7.67 5.40 26.85
N GLU A 145 -7.70 5.96 25.64
CA GLU A 145 -8.90 6.30 24.89
C GLU A 145 -9.33 5.15 23.96
N ILE A 146 -9.89 4.07 24.57
CA ILE A 146 -10.20 2.81 23.88
C ILE A 146 -11.20 3.00 22.73
N GLU A 147 -12.21 3.85 22.90
CA GLU A 147 -13.22 4.11 21.86
C GLU A 147 -12.61 4.78 20.61
N GLU A 148 -11.69 5.71 20.79
CA GLU A 148 -10.99 6.35 19.67
C GLU A 148 -10.01 5.38 18.99
N ALA A 149 -9.35 4.50 19.76
CA ALA A 149 -8.52 3.44 19.21
C ALA A 149 -9.31 2.48 18.32
N LEU A 150 -10.46 2.01 18.80
CA LEU A 150 -11.37 1.15 18.03
C LEU A 150 -11.85 1.83 16.75
N LYS A 151 -12.25 3.10 16.83
CA LYS A 151 -12.69 3.86 15.66
C LYS A 151 -11.59 3.95 14.59
N ALA A 152 -10.36 4.21 14.99
CA ALA A 152 -9.23 4.25 14.05
C ALA A 152 -8.95 2.86 13.43
N LEU A 153 -9.08 1.77 14.19
CA LEU A 153 -8.95 0.40 13.67
C LEU A 153 -10.06 0.05 12.68
N TYR A 154 -11.30 0.46 12.93
CA TYR A 154 -12.41 0.27 11.98
C TYR A 154 -12.19 0.98 10.65
N GLU A 155 -11.54 2.15 10.63
CA GLU A 155 -11.19 2.82 9.38
C GLU A 155 -10.17 2.01 8.55
N VAL A 156 -9.19 1.38 9.21
CA VAL A 156 -8.23 0.48 8.53
C VAL A 156 -8.93 -0.75 7.98
N ASP A 157 -9.78 -1.38 8.78
CA ASP A 157 -10.58 -2.55 8.41
C ASP A 157 -11.47 -2.25 7.19
N ASN A 158 -12.23 -1.16 7.23
CA ASN A 158 -13.07 -0.71 6.13
C ASN A 158 -12.29 -0.49 4.83
N ASN A 159 -11.09 0.10 4.90
CA ASN A 159 -10.25 0.32 3.73
C ASN A 159 -9.72 -0.99 3.15
N CYS A 160 -9.31 -1.94 3.99
CA CYS A 160 -8.88 -3.27 3.56
C CYS A 160 -10.03 -4.05 2.94
N TYR A 161 -11.19 -4.04 3.58
CA TYR A 161 -12.39 -4.69 3.08
C TYR A 161 -12.81 -4.14 1.71
N ALA A 162 -12.90 -2.82 1.57
CA ALA A 162 -13.26 -2.18 0.32
C ALA A 162 -12.26 -2.51 -0.80
N PHE A 163 -10.96 -2.58 -0.50
CA PHE A 163 -9.95 -2.97 -1.49
C PHE A 163 -10.10 -4.42 -1.97
N LEU A 164 -10.46 -5.33 -1.07
CA LEU A 164 -10.58 -6.76 -1.38
C LEU A 164 -11.86 -7.10 -2.17
N PHE A 165 -12.95 -6.39 -1.94
CA PHE A 165 -14.28 -6.77 -2.42
C PHE A 165 -14.91 -5.82 -3.44
N ASP A 166 -14.28 -4.64 -3.73
CA ASP A 166 -14.66 -3.71 -4.78
C ASP A 166 -13.91 -3.96 -6.10
#